data_f11bddb7653e9d6a9a76183cf6a66983
#
_entry.id   f11bddb7653e9d6a9a76183cf6a66983
#
_cell.length_a   1.000
_cell.length_b   1.000
_cell.length_c   1.000
_cell.angle_alpha   90.00
_cell.angle_beta   90.00
_cell.angle_gamma   90.00
#
_symmetry.space_group_name_H-M   'P 1'
#
loop_
_entity.id
_entity.type
_entity.pdbx_description
1 polymer ?
#
loop_
_entity_poly.entity_id
_entity_poly.type
_entity_poly.pdbx_seq_one_letter_code
_entity_poly.pdbx_strand_id
1 'polypeptide(L)'
;GLSSRITGVFGSNASTIGVFFEKVPSEGETASPCWYNSAAFENEAHNAGLYAKSINGDAFSNEIKQQTLDLIKADLGQVDLIIYSLASPVRMHPVTGVLHRSTLKPIGSTFTNKTVDFHSGKVSEISIEPCSGDDIENTVAVMGGEDWAMWIDALNDANLLADGATTVAYSYIGPSLTEAVYRKGTIGRAKDHLEATAFEITDSLASINGKAFVSVNKALVTQASSAIPVIP
;
A
#
# COMPACT_ATOMS: atom_id res chain seq x y z
N GLY A 1 -1.42 -13.73 -3.69
CA GLY A 1 -1.56 -12.35 -3.26
C GLY A 1 -2.56 -12.19 -2.11
N LEU A 2 -2.90 -10.96 -1.77
CA LEU A 2 -3.81 -10.66 -0.65
C LEU A 2 -5.23 -11.17 -0.92
N SER A 3 -5.78 -10.95 -2.11
CA SER A 3 -7.10 -11.47 -2.52
C SER A 3 -7.21 -12.98 -2.34
N SER A 4 -6.19 -13.73 -2.75
CA SER A 4 -6.13 -15.18 -2.56
C SER A 4 -6.17 -15.59 -1.07
N ARG A 5 -5.57 -14.79 -0.17
CA ARG A 5 -5.63 -15.03 1.28
C ARG A 5 -7.01 -14.78 1.84
N ILE A 6 -7.66 -13.69 1.43
CA ILE A 6 -9.03 -13.36 1.83
C ILE A 6 -9.99 -14.46 1.39
N THR A 7 -9.92 -14.88 0.13
CA THR A 7 -10.73 -16.00 -0.38
C THR A 7 -10.47 -17.30 0.39
N GLY A 8 -9.21 -17.58 0.74
CA GLY A 8 -8.86 -18.76 1.55
C GLY A 8 -9.44 -18.75 2.96
N VAL A 9 -9.68 -17.56 3.54
CA VAL A 9 -10.28 -17.42 4.89
C VAL A 9 -11.81 -17.49 4.84
N PHE A 10 -12.44 -16.76 3.91
CA PHE A 10 -13.89 -16.58 3.86
C PHE A 10 -14.60 -17.54 2.87
N GLY A 11 -13.83 -18.28 2.07
CA GLY A 11 -14.37 -19.29 1.14
C GLY A 11 -15.34 -18.70 0.13
N SER A 12 -16.48 -19.35 -0.05
CA SER A 12 -17.54 -18.95 -1.00
C SER A 12 -18.22 -17.62 -0.66
N ASN A 13 -17.98 -17.07 0.52
CA ASN A 13 -18.53 -15.77 0.94
C ASN A 13 -17.62 -14.60 0.57
N ALA A 14 -16.44 -14.86 -0.02
CA ALA A 14 -15.52 -13.81 -0.41
C ALA A 14 -15.71 -13.39 -1.86
N SER A 15 -16.00 -12.11 -2.07
CA SER A 15 -15.83 -11.42 -3.35
C SER A 15 -14.66 -10.47 -3.25
N THR A 16 -13.75 -10.46 -4.22
CA THR A 16 -12.53 -9.66 -4.14
C THR A 16 -12.31 -8.82 -5.40
N ILE A 17 -11.94 -7.54 -5.19
CA ILE A 17 -11.40 -6.65 -6.21
C ILE A 17 -9.99 -6.27 -5.80
N GLY A 18 -9.01 -6.49 -6.69
CA GLY A 18 -7.64 -6.08 -6.51
C GLY A 18 -7.32 -4.85 -7.35
N VAL A 19 -6.67 -3.84 -6.77
CA VAL A 19 -6.14 -2.69 -7.51
C VAL A 19 -4.63 -2.70 -7.36
N PHE A 20 -3.91 -2.69 -8.47
CA PHE A 20 -2.45 -2.73 -8.49
C PHE A 20 -1.88 -2.08 -9.74
N PHE A 21 -0.61 -1.72 -9.70
CA PHE A 21 0.11 -1.20 -10.85
C PHE A 21 1.23 -2.16 -11.23
N GLU A 22 1.05 -2.89 -12.34
CA GLU A 22 1.97 -3.93 -12.79
C GLU A 22 2.28 -3.77 -14.27
N LYS A 23 3.51 -4.11 -14.64
CA LYS A 23 3.91 -4.16 -16.05
C LYS A 23 3.07 -5.21 -16.77
N VAL A 24 2.32 -4.76 -17.77
CA VAL A 24 1.57 -5.66 -18.66
C VAL A 24 2.49 -6.29 -19.72
N PRO A 25 2.11 -7.42 -20.34
CA PRO A 25 2.87 -7.98 -21.46
C PRO A 25 2.80 -7.04 -22.66
N SER A 26 3.90 -6.93 -23.37
CA SER A 26 4.03 -6.18 -24.63
C SER A 26 4.83 -6.97 -25.65
N GLU A 27 4.91 -6.48 -26.88
CA GLU A 27 5.68 -7.15 -27.93
C GLU A 27 7.16 -7.27 -27.51
N GLY A 28 7.65 -8.52 -27.45
CA GLY A 28 9.02 -8.84 -27.03
C GLY A 28 9.32 -8.77 -25.54
N GLU A 29 8.34 -8.44 -24.68
CA GLU A 29 8.53 -8.35 -23.23
C GLU A 29 7.45 -9.08 -22.44
N THR A 30 7.87 -9.82 -21.40
CA THR A 30 6.94 -10.46 -20.49
C THR A 30 6.38 -9.48 -19.46
N ALA A 31 5.18 -9.76 -18.97
CA ALA A 31 4.62 -9.05 -17.82
C ALA A 31 5.43 -9.29 -16.53
N SER A 32 5.16 -8.49 -15.50
CA SER A 32 5.67 -8.76 -14.16
C SER A 32 5.14 -10.09 -13.61
N PRO A 33 5.87 -10.77 -12.70
CA PRO A 33 5.36 -11.98 -12.05
C PRO A 33 4.02 -11.78 -11.34
N CYS A 34 3.77 -10.59 -10.80
CA CYS A 34 2.53 -10.27 -10.11
C CYS A 34 1.33 -10.25 -11.05
N TRP A 35 1.50 -9.78 -12.28
CA TRP A 35 0.49 -9.85 -13.34
C TRP A 35 0.01 -11.29 -13.58
N TYR A 36 0.93 -12.21 -13.79
CA TYR A 36 0.60 -13.62 -14.01
C TYR A 36 -0.05 -14.26 -12.78
N ASN A 37 0.42 -13.93 -11.58
CA ASN A 37 -0.16 -14.44 -10.33
C ASN A 37 -1.59 -13.93 -10.11
N SER A 38 -1.89 -12.69 -10.49
CA SER A 38 -3.22 -12.11 -10.39
C SER A 38 -4.18 -12.77 -11.40
N ALA A 39 -3.74 -12.95 -12.65
CA ALA A 39 -4.51 -13.65 -13.66
C ALA A 39 -4.78 -15.12 -13.28
N ALA A 40 -3.78 -15.82 -12.75
CA ALA A 40 -3.95 -17.19 -12.25
C ALA A 40 -4.95 -17.26 -11.10
N PHE A 41 -4.88 -16.32 -10.14
CA PHE A 41 -5.83 -16.26 -9.04
C PHE A 41 -7.27 -16.01 -9.52
N GLU A 42 -7.49 -15.09 -10.45
CA GLU A 42 -8.82 -14.85 -11.03
C GLU A 42 -9.38 -16.08 -11.71
N ASN A 43 -8.56 -16.77 -12.53
CA ASN A 43 -8.97 -17.99 -13.20
C ASN A 43 -9.34 -19.09 -12.20
N GLU A 44 -8.54 -19.31 -11.15
CA GLU A 44 -8.82 -20.29 -10.10
C GLU A 44 -10.11 -19.94 -9.32
N ALA A 45 -10.29 -18.67 -8.99
CA ALA A 45 -11.49 -18.19 -8.31
C ALA A 45 -12.75 -18.40 -9.19
N HIS A 46 -12.70 -18.04 -10.46
CA HIS A 46 -13.82 -18.23 -11.39
C HIS A 46 -14.14 -19.73 -11.60
N ASN A 47 -13.13 -20.57 -11.71
CA ASN A 47 -13.32 -22.03 -11.82
C ASN A 47 -13.98 -22.62 -10.57
N ALA A 48 -13.75 -22.01 -9.41
CA ALA A 48 -14.38 -22.36 -8.14
C ALA A 48 -15.77 -21.70 -7.95
N GLY A 49 -16.27 -20.94 -8.93
CA GLY A 49 -17.54 -20.21 -8.84
C GLY A 49 -17.49 -18.97 -7.93
N LEU A 50 -16.29 -18.43 -7.68
CA LEU A 50 -16.07 -17.27 -6.82
C LEU A 50 -15.89 -16.00 -7.66
N TYR A 51 -16.25 -14.87 -7.08
CA TYR A 51 -16.01 -13.57 -7.69
C TYR A 51 -14.58 -13.07 -7.37
N ALA A 52 -13.82 -12.78 -8.41
CA ALA A 52 -12.53 -12.10 -8.30
C ALA A 52 -12.29 -11.27 -9.56
N LYS A 53 -11.95 -9.99 -9.38
CA LYS A 53 -11.54 -9.08 -10.46
C LYS A 53 -10.35 -8.24 -10.05
N SER A 54 -9.60 -7.79 -11.04
CA SER A 54 -8.46 -6.89 -10.85
C SER A 54 -8.53 -5.68 -11.77
N ILE A 55 -8.04 -4.55 -11.27
CA ILE A 55 -7.84 -3.31 -12.01
C ILE A 55 -6.34 -3.03 -12.00
N ASN A 56 -5.73 -2.89 -13.18
CA ASN A 56 -4.32 -2.51 -13.30
C ASN A 56 -4.22 -1.03 -13.66
N GLY A 57 -3.67 -0.24 -12.75
CA GLY A 57 -3.47 1.18 -12.95
C GLY A 57 -2.94 1.89 -11.71
N ASP A 58 -2.62 3.17 -11.85
CA ASP A 58 -2.13 3.99 -10.75
C ASP A 58 -3.24 4.24 -9.72
N ALA A 59 -3.18 3.53 -8.61
CA ALA A 59 -4.15 3.64 -7.51
C ALA A 59 -4.22 5.04 -6.88
N PHE A 60 -3.22 5.89 -7.07
CA PHE A 60 -3.27 7.28 -6.63
C PHE A 60 -4.15 8.16 -7.53
N SER A 61 -4.40 7.76 -8.77
CA SER A 61 -5.15 8.54 -9.74
C SER A 61 -6.66 8.53 -9.48
N ASN A 62 -7.32 9.66 -9.78
CA ASN A 62 -8.76 9.75 -9.72
C ASN A 62 -9.45 8.83 -10.73
N GLU A 63 -8.82 8.57 -11.88
CA GLU A 63 -9.33 7.67 -12.91
C GLU A 63 -9.50 6.24 -12.37
N ILE A 64 -8.46 5.70 -11.75
CA ILE A 64 -8.50 4.34 -11.19
C ILE A 64 -9.43 4.26 -9.98
N LYS A 65 -9.47 5.31 -9.14
CA LYS A 65 -10.48 5.39 -8.07
C LYS A 65 -11.88 5.30 -8.64
N GLN A 66 -12.22 6.12 -9.64
CA GLN A 66 -13.55 6.12 -10.25
C GLN A 66 -13.90 4.79 -10.91
N GLN A 67 -12.95 4.20 -11.67
CA GLN A 67 -13.15 2.88 -12.27
C GLN A 67 -13.43 1.80 -11.22
N THR A 68 -12.77 1.87 -10.08
CA THR A 68 -12.98 0.92 -8.98
C THR A 68 -14.35 1.12 -8.34
N LEU A 69 -14.76 2.37 -8.09
CA LEU A 69 -16.08 2.69 -7.57
C LEU A 69 -17.21 2.18 -8.51
N ASP A 70 -17.06 2.41 -9.80
CA ASP A 70 -18.02 1.95 -10.81
C ASP A 70 -18.12 0.42 -10.82
N LEU A 71 -16.99 -0.28 -10.73
CA LEU A 71 -16.96 -1.74 -10.66
C LEU A 71 -17.62 -2.27 -9.39
N ILE A 72 -17.31 -1.70 -8.22
CA ILE A 72 -17.93 -2.08 -6.95
C ILE A 72 -19.46 -1.88 -7.03
N LYS A 73 -19.87 -0.73 -7.52
CA LYS A 73 -21.31 -0.39 -7.65
C LYS A 73 -22.05 -1.35 -8.57
N ALA A 74 -21.42 -1.72 -9.69
CA ALA A 74 -22.05 -2.61 -10.68
C ALA A 74 -22.14 -4.07 -10.19
N ASP A 75 -21.11 -4.57 -9.54
CA ASP A 75 -20.95 -6.00 -9.29
C ASP A 75 -21.23 -6.41 -7.84
N LEU A 76 -20.92 -5.55 -6.86
CA LEU A 76 -20.96 -5.92 -5.43
C LEU A 76 -22.00 -5.08 -4.64
N GLY A 77 -22.27 -3.86 -5.08
CA GLY A 77 -23.09 -2.89 -4.36
C GLY A 77 -22.33 -2.20 -3.23
N GLN A 78 -21.75 -2.94 -2.30
CA GLN A 78 -20.98 -2.42 -1.17
C GLN A 78 -19.79 -3.33 -0.86
N VAL A 79 -18.84 -2.81 -0.08
CA VAL A 79 -17.67 -3.53 0.42
C VAL A 79 -17.59 -3.48 1.95
N ASP A 80 -17.19 -4.59 2.57
CA ASP A 80 -17.08 -4.76 4.02
C ASP A 80 -15.64 -4.55 4.51
N LEU A 81 -14.65 -4.82 3.67
CA LEU A 81 -13.24 -4.78 4.03
C LEU A 81 -12.41 -4.10 2.94
N ILE A 82 -11.69 -3.06 3.34
CA ILE A 82 -10.74 -2.36 2.48
C ILE A 82 -9.34 -2.53 3.06
N ILE A 83 -8.41 -3.09 2.28
CA ILE A 83 -7.02 -3.21 2.68
C ILE A 83 -6.17 -2.26 1.84
N TYR A 84 -5.64 -1.23 2.49
CA TYR A 84 -4.73 -0.26 1.91
C TYR A 84 -3.29 -0.74 2.08
N SER A 85 -2.70 -1.23 1.00
CA SER A 85 -1.35 -1.78 0.97
C SER A 85 -0.59 -1.24 -0.25
N LEU A 86 -0.49 0.08 -0.34
CA LEU A 86 0.26 0.76 -1.38
C LEU A 86 1.64 1.14 -0.88
N ALA A 87 2.67 0.82 -1.68
CA ALA A 87 4.03 1.26 -1.48
C ALA A 87 4.59 1.71 -2.84
N SER A 88 4.98 2.96 -2.91
CA SER A 88 5.55 3.55 -4.12
C SER A 88 6.67 4.51 -3.76
N PRO A 89 7.73 4.64 -4.59
CA PRO A 89 8.73 5.68 -4.39
C PRO A 89 8.22 7.07 -4.81
N VAL A 90 7.13 7.14 -5.58
CA VAL A 90 6.58 8.39 -6.10
C VAL A 90 5.05 8.37 -6.08
N ARG A 91 4.46 9.55 -5.96
CA ARG A 91 3.02 9.79 -6.10
C ARG A 91 2.80 11.10 -6.86
N MET A 92 2.01 11.03 -7.93
CA MET A 92 1.41 12.22 -8.52
C MET A 92 0.15 12.55 -7.71
N HIS A 93 0.13 13.71 -7.04
CA HIS A 93 -1.02 14.09 -6.24
C HIS A 93 -2.22 14.39 -7.15
N PRO A 94 -3.36 13.69 -6.99
CA PRO A 94 -4.45 13.71 -7.97
C PRO A 94 -5.20 15.04 -8.07
N VAL A 95 -5.05 15.92 -7.07
CA VAL A 95 -5.71 17.24 -7.04
C VAL A 95 -4.74 18.36 -7.45
N THR A 96 -3.51 18.36 -6.92
CA THR A 96 -2.55 19.43 -7.15
C THR A 96 -1.67 19.23 -8.38
N GLY A 97 -1.56 17.98 -8.88
CA GLY A 97 -0.65 17.61 -9.97
C GLY A 97 0.83 17.66 -9.58
N VAL A 98 1.14 17.79 -8.29
CA VAL A 98 2.53 17.78 -7.81
C VAL A 98 3.05 16.34 -7.72
N LEU A 99 4.24 16.11 -8.28
CA LEU A 99 4.93 14.83 -8.15
C LEU A 99 5.77 14.82 -6.87
N HIS A 100 5.34 14.03 -5.89
CA HIS A 100 6.08 13.79 -4.65
C HIS A 100 6.98 12.55 -4.77
N ARG A 101 8.14 12.60 -4.11
CA ARG A 101 9.10 11.48 -4.04
C ARG A 101 9.41 11.16 -2.58
N SER A 102 9.17 9.91 -2.18
CA SER A 102 9.52 9.45 -0.83
C SER A 102 11.02 9.19 -0.72
N THR A 103 11.54 9.37 0.49
CA THR A 103 12.93 9.07 0.82
C THR A 103 13.00 8.14 2.03
N LEU A 104 14.06 7.35 2.11
CA LEU A 104 14.41 6.58 3.30
C LEU A 104 15.69 7.19 3.88
N LYS A 105 15.51 8.19 4.73
CA LYS A 105 16.62 8.96 5.31
C LYS A 105 16.45 9.17 6.81
N PRO A 106 17.55 9.19 7.57
CA PRO A 106 17.52 9.60 8.96
C PRO A 106 17.21 11.09 9.09
N ILE A 107 16.74 11.53 10.27
CA ILE A 107 16.51 12.93 10.60
C ILE A 107 17.64 13.36 11.55
N GLY A 108 18.35 14.42 11.19
CA GLY A 108 19.36 15.08 12.00
C GLY A 108 20.81 14.66 11.74
N SER A 109 21.14 13.39 11.75
CA SER A 109 22.52 12.93 11.57
C SER A 109 22.64 11.75 10.62
N THR A 110 23.81 11.61 9.99
CA THR A 110 24.13 10.47 9.10
C THR A 110 23.98 9.15 9.85
N PHE A 111 23.31 8.19 9.21
CA PHE A 111 23.19 6.81 9.69
C PHE A 111 24.22 5.93 8.98
N THR A 112 25.05 5.23 9.72
CA THR A 112 26.03 4.29 9.18
C THR A 112 25.84 2.92 9.82
N ASN A 113 25.72 1.88 9.01
CA ASN A 113 25.60 0.49 9.49
C ASN A 113 26.07 -0.51 8.42
N LYS A 114 26.19 -1.77 8.83
CA LYS A 114 26.45 -2.87 7.91
C LYS A 114 25.17 -3.20 7.13
N THR A 115 25.37 -3.63 5.90
CA THR A 115 24.32 -4.17 5.03
C THR A 115 24.84 -5.42 4.33
N VAL A 116 23.95 -6.29 3.88
CA VAL A 116 24.28 -7.50 3.14
C VAL A 116 23.67 -7.45 1.75
N ASP A 117 24.46 -7.78 0.74
CA ASP A 117 23.95 -8.05 -0.60
C ASP A 117 23.34 -9.46 -0.64
N PHE A 118 22.05 -9.55 -0.93
CA PHE A 118 21.30 -10.82 -0.87
C PHE A 118 21.69 -11.83 -1.94
N HIS A 119 22.25 -11.39 -3.06
CA HIS A 119 22.63 -12.28 -4.15
C HIS A 119 24.00 -12.89 -3.91
N SER A 120 24.94 -12.09 -3.40
CA SER A 120 26.32 -12.52 -3.18
C SER A 120 26.65 -12.90 -1.74
N GLY A 121 25.81 -12.53 -0.78
CA GLY A 121 26.08 -12.68 0.66
C GLY A 121 27.17 -11.75 1.16
N LYS A 122 27.65 -10.79 0.34
CA LYS A 122 28.73 -9.88 0.71
C LYS A 122 28.25 -8.84 1.71
N VAL A 123 28.93 -8.74 2.84
CA VAL A 123 28.71 -7.68 3.84
C VAL A 123 29.54 -6.46 3.47
N SER A 124 28.94 -5.28 3.53
CA SER A 124 29.58 -3.98 3.34
C SER A 124 29.05 -2.97 4.35
N GLU A 125 29.63 -1.79 4.38
CA GLU A 125 29.12 -0.65 5.16
C GLU A 125 28.36 0.29 4.25
N ILE A 126 27.25 0.82 4.73
CA ILE A 126 26.45 1.84 4.06
C ILE A 126 26.28 3.05 4.98
N SER A 127 26.42 4.24 4.41
CA SER A 127 26.11 5.50 5.08
C SER A 127 24.99 6.21 4.34
N ILE A 128 23.99 6.68 5.10
CA ILE A 128 22.86 7.42 4.56
C ILE A 128 22.86 8.80 5.19
N GLU A 129 22.97 9.82 4.33
CA GLU A 129 22.94 11.22 4.77
C GLU A 129 21.55 11.60 5.29
N PRO A 130 21.49 12.55 6.24
CA PRO A 130 20.22 12.99 6.80
C PRO A 130 19.31 13.63 5.72
N CYS A 131 18.02 13.63 6.00
CA CYS A 131 17.05 14.31 5.15
C CYS A 131 17.31 15.83 5.12
N SER A 132 16.92 16.45 4.03
CA SER A 132 17.08 17.89 3.77
C SER A 132 15.89 18.44 2.99
N GLY A 133 15.68 19.76 3.04
CA GLY A 133 14.58 20.40 2.32
C GLY A 133 13.24 19.74 2.65
N ASP A 134 12.46 19.46 1.61
CA ASP A 134 11.08 18.94 1.70
C ASP A 134 11.03 17.40 1.73
N ASP A 135 12.12 16.70 2.07
CA ASP A 135 12.18 15.23 2.08
C ASP A 135 11.13 14.62 3.01
N ILE A 136 10.86 15.25 4.16
CA ILE A 136 9.84 14.77 5.12
C ILE A 136 8.44 14.95 4.53
N GLU A 137 8.10 16.15 4.08
CA GLU A 137 6.80 16.49 3.51
C GLU A 137 6.48 15.64 2.29
N ASN A 138 7.43 15.47 1.38
CA ASN A 138 7.29 14.62 0.22
C ASN A 138 7.10 13.15 0.60
N THR A 139 7.82 12.66 1.62
CA THR A 139 7.66 11.27 2.09
C THR A 139 6.29 11.07 2.74
N VAL A 140 5.81 12.03 3.53
CA VAL A 140 4.46 12.02 4.10
C VAL A 140 3.39 12.04 3.00
N ALA A 141 3.56 12.88 1.97
CA ALA A 141 2.62 12.95 0.85
C ALA A 141 2.52 11.62 0.07
N VAL A 142 3.62 10.86 -0.05
CA VAL A 142 3.62 9.56 -0.75
C VAL A 142 3.14 8.41 0.13
N MET A 143 3.61 8.34 1.39
CA MET A 143 3.49 7.15 2.25
C MET A 143 2.68 7.38 3.53
N GLY A 144 2.15 8.59 3.73
CA GLY A 144 1.23 8.90 4.82
C GLY A 144 -0.19 8.40 4.55
N GLY A 145 -1.14 8.92 5.33
CA GLY A 145 -2.53 8.47 5.28
C GLY A 145 -3.43 9.21 4.29
N GLU A 146 -2.95 10.30 3.65
CA GLU A 146 -3.81 11.16 2.84
C GLU A 146 -4.52 10.40 1.71
N ASP A 147 -3.80 9.61 0.91
CA ASP A 147 -4.42 8.86 -0.18
C ASP A 147 -5.36 7.76 0.34
N TRP A 148 -5.03 7.16 1.48
CA TRP A 148 -5.94 6.22 2.15
C TRP A 148 -7.25 6.90 2.54
N ALA A 149 -7.20 8.09 3.14
CA ALA A 149 -8.39 8.88 3.42
C ALA A 149 -9.17 9.20 2.14
N MET A 150 -8.50 9.63 1.07
CA MET A 150 -9.14 9.90 -0.23
C MET A 150 -9.89 8.68 -0.80
N TRP A 151 -9.36 7.47 -0.64
CA TRP A 151 -10.05 6.24 -1.03
C TRP A 151 -11.31 6.00 -0.19
N ILE A 152 -11.21 6.18 1.12
CA ILE A 152 -12.34 5.95 2.03
C ILE A 152 -13.42 7.01 1.83
N ASP A 153 -13.04 8.29 1.66
CA ASP A 153 -13.99 9.36 1.35
C ASP A 153 -14.73 9.09 0.04
N ALA A 154 -14.00 8.70 -1.02
CA ALA A 154 -14.62 8.38 -2.30
C ALA A 154 -15.61 7.21 -2.22
N LEU A 155 -15.29 6.16 -1.46
CA LEU A 155 -16.19 5.02 -1.24
C LEU A 155 -17.41 5.42 -0.39
N ASN A 156 -17.21 6.22 0.64
CA ASN A 156 -18.27 6.71 1.54
C ASN A 156 -19.23 7.64 0.81
N ASP A 157 -18.73 8.61 0.06
CA ASP A 157 -19.51 9.56 -0.71
C ASP A 157 -20.36 8.86 -1.79
N ALA A 158 -19.85 7.76 -2.34
CA ALA A 158 -20.57 6.93 -3.29
C ALA A 158 -21.56 5.93 -2.64
N ASN A 159 -21.64 5.88 -1.30
CA ASN A 159 -22.42 4.91 -0.51
C ASN A 159 -22.06 3.44 -0.81
N LEU A 160 -20.77 3.18 -1.01
CA LEU A 160 -20.22 1.85 -1.32
C LEU A 160 -19.62 1.12 -0.12
N LEU A 161 -19.68 1.70 1.08
CA LEU A 161 -19.26 1.06 2.32
C LEU A 161 -20.47 0.40 3.02
N ALA A 162 -20.31 -0.86 3.42
CA ALA A 162 -21.30 -1.56 4.22
C ALA A 162 -21.35 -1.03 5.66
N ASP A 163 -22.47 -1.25 6.37
CA ASP A 163 -22.54 -0.98 7.80
C ASP A 163 -21.53 -1.84 8.55
N GLY A 164 -20.71 -1.21 9.41
CA GLY A 164 -19.61 -1.87 10.10
C GLY A 164 -18.37 -2.12 9.23
N ALA A 165 -18.27 -1.50 8.04
CA ALA A 165 -17.11 -1.66 7.15
C ALA A 165 -15.79 -1.38 7.89
N THR A 166 -14.81 -2.22 7.60
CA THR A 166 -13.47 -2.11 8.21
C THR A 166 -12.44 -1.77 7.15
N THR A 167 -11.56 -0.80 7.45
CA THR A 167 -10.40 -0.53 6.61
C THR A 167 -9.10 -0.73 7.37
N VAL A 168 -8.08 -1.29 6.70
CA VAL A 168 -6.79 -1.60 7.31
C VAL A 168 -5.66 -1.11 6.42
N ALA A 169 -4.82 -0.21 6.93
CA ALA A 169 -3.59 0.17 6.27
C ALA A 169 -2.41 -0.70 6.78
N TYR A 170 -1.58 -1.20 5.85
CA TYR A 170 -0.37 -1.93 6.22
C TYR A 170 0.77 -0.97 6.52
N SER A 171 1.49 -1.25 7.60
CA SER A 171 2.61 -0.47 8.09
C SER A 171 3.79 -1.34 8.49
N TYR A 172 4.94 -0.71 8.65
CA TYR A 172 6.17 -1.30 9.11
C TYR A 172 7.01 -0.24 9.83
N ILE A 173 7.59 -0.56 10.98
CA ILE A 173 8.37 0.38 11.79
C ILE A 173 9.85 0.02 11.92
N GLY A 174 10.25 -1.16 11.51
CA GLY A 174 11.62 -1.66 11.59
C GLY A 174 12.05 -2.12 13.00
N PRO A 175 13.15 -2.88 13.07
CA PRO A 175 13.79 -3.23 14.33
C PRO A 175 14.61 -2.06 14.88
N SER A 176 15.02 -2.13 16.15
CA SER A 176 15.88 -1.12 16.80
C SER A 176 17.17 -0.81 16.04
N LEU A 177 17.73 -1.79 15.34
CA LEU A 177 18.94 -1.66 14.53
C LEU A 177 18.81 -0.63 13.40
N THR A 178 17.63 -0.46 12.85
CA THR A 178 17.32 0.48 11.74
C THR A 178 16.39 1.62 12.17
N GLU A 179 16.16 1.78 13.46
CA GLU A 179 15.22 2.76 14.00
C GLU A 179 15.50 4.19 13.48
N ALA A 180 16.77 4.56 13.31
CA ALA A 180 17.16 5.89 12.85
C ALA A 180 16.65 6.23 11.44
N VAL A 181 16.56 5.24 10.55
CA VAL A 181 16.10 5.43 9.15
C VAL A 181 14.64 5.04 8.96
N TYR A 182 14.08 4.18 9.82
CA TYR A 182 12.67 3.80 9.78
C TYR A 182 11.83 4.62 10.75
N ARG A 183 11.69 4.21 12.02
CA ARG A 183 10.77 4.84 12.97
C ARG A 183 11.11 6.31 13.27
N LYS A 184 12.40 6.65 13.33
CA LYS A 184 12.89 8.02 13.57
C LYS A 184 13.32 8.77 12.30
N GLY A 185 13.18 8.15 11.13
CA GLY A 185 13.49 8.74 9.84
C GLY A 185 12.27 9.37 9.13
N THR A 186 12.44 9.72 7.86
CA THR A 186 11.39 10.29 7.01
C THR A 186 10.17 9.37 6.91
N ILE A 187 10.40 8.06 6.76
CA ILE A 187 9.34 7.04 6.73
C ILE A 187 8.55 7.03 8.05
N GLY A 188 9.22 7.21 9.18
CA GLY A 188 8.55 7.27 10.48
C GLY A 188 7.54 8.41 10.57
N ARG A 189 7.85 9.58 10.02
CA ARG A 189 6.90 10.71 9.93
C ARG A 189 5.67 10.38 9.09
N ALA A 190 5.88 9.67 7.99
CA ALA A 190 4.76 9.19 7.18
C ALA A 190 3.91 8.15 7.95
N LYS A 191 4.52 7.31 8.79
CA LYS A 191 3.80 6.35 9.64
C LYS A 191 3.04 7.03 10.78
N ASP A 192 3.60 8.08 11.39
CA ASP A 192 2.88 8.92 12.36
C ASP A 192 1.62 9.52 11.73
N HIS A 193 1.73 10.05 10.50
CA HIS A 193 0.59 10.58 9.76
C HIS A 193 -0.44 9.48 9.41
N LEU A 194 0.01 8.30 8.97
CA LEU A 194 -0.87 7.17 8.69
C LEU A 194 -1.65 6.71 9.93
N GLU A 195 -0.99 6.67 11.09
CA GLU A 195 -1.60 6.31 12.36
C GLU A 195 -2.65 7.36 12.82
N ALA A 196 -2.35 8.66 12.65
CA ALA A 196 -3.31 9.73 12.92
C ALA A 196 -4.53 9.65 11.99
N THR A 197 -4.32 9.40 10.70
CA THR A 197 -5.39 9.26 9.70
C THR A 197 -6.34 8.11 10.04
N ALA A 198 -5.87 7.02 10.68
CA ALA A 198 -6.76 5.93 11.10
C ALA A 198 -7.85 6.40 12.09
N PHE A 199 -7.51 7.32 12.99
CA PHE A 199 -8.50 7.90 13.92
C PHE A 199 -9.47 8.82 13.18
N GLU A 200 -8.98 9.67 12.28
CA GLU A 200 -9.80 10.57 11.46
C GLU A 200 -10.81 9.78 10.59
N ILE A 201 -10.35 8.72 9.93
CA ILE A 201 -11.22 7.83 9.15
C ILE A 201 -12.25 7.15 10.06
N THR A 202 -11.86 6.67 11.25
CA THR A 202 -12.80 6.03 12.18
C THR A 202 -13.90 7.02 12.59
N ASP A 203 -13.54 8.26 12.86
CA ASP A 203 -14.50 9.31 13.23
C ASP A 203 -15.42 9.65 12.04
N SER A 204 -14.90 9.74 10.82
CA SER A 204 -15.70 10.01 9.61
C SER A 204 -16.70 8.89 9.29
N LEU A 205 -16.38 7.65 9.65
CA LEU A 205 -17.23 6.47 9.41
C LEU A 205 -18.18 6.14 10.58
N ALA A 206 -18.28 7.01 11.60
CA ALA A 206 -19.10 6.74 12.77
C ALA A 206 -20.58 6.48 12.45
N SER A 207 -21.12 7.12 11.40
CA SER A 207 -22.53 6.97 10.98
C SER A 207 -22.88 5.58 10.46
N ILE A 208 -21.90 4.82 10.00
CA ILE A 208 -22.02 3.44 9.52
C ILE A 208 -21.32 2.44 10.43
N ASN A 209 -20.96 2.82 11.67
CA ASN A 209 -20.22 1.99 12.62
C ASN A 209 -18.86 1.47 12.06
N GLY A 210 -18.32 2.13 11.04
CA GLY A 210 -17.07 1.73 10.38
C GLY A 210 -15.84 1.99 11.24
N LYS A 211 -14.75 1.30 10.94
CA LYS A 211 -13.49 1.41 11.70
C LYS A 211 -12.27 1.34 10.79
N ALA A 212 -11.24 2.07 11.17
CA ALA A 212 -9.93 2.05 10.52
C ALA A 212 -8.84 1.58 11.48
N PHE A 213 -7.93 0.76 10.98
CA PHE A 213 -6.81 0.21 11.73
C PHE A 213 -5.51 0.32 10.96
N VAL A 214 -4.40 0.41 11.67
CA VAL A 214 -3.06 0.24 11.10
C VAL A 214 -2.51 -1.10 11.56
N SER A 215 -2.18 -1.97 10.60
CA SER A 215 -1.53 -3.25 10.87
C SER A 215 -0.02 -3.11 10.73
N VAL A 216 0.70 -3.10 11.85
CA VAL A 216 2.16 -3.09 11.87
C VAL A 216 2.67 -4.49 11.63
N ASN A 217 3.12 -4.75 10.41
CA ASN A 217 3.49 -6.09 9.97
C ASN A 217 4.97 -6.40 10.29
N LYS A 218 5.26 -7.69 10.50
CA LYS A 218 6.62 -8.18 10.61
C LYS A 218 7.33 -8.08 9.26
N ALA A 219 8.58 -7.63 9.27
CA ALA A 219 9.42 -7.66 8.08
C ALA A 219 9.70 -9.10 7.62
N LEU A 220 9.64 -9.28 6.31
CA LEU A 220 10.12 -10.47 5.63
C LEU A 220 11.08 -10.02 4.52
N VAL A 221 12.26 -10.63 4.49
CA VAL A 221 13.17 -10.46 3.36
C VAL A 221 12.63 -11.27 2.20
N THR A 222 12.29 -10.58 1.11
CA THR A 222 11.75 -11.17 -0.11
C THR A 222 12.55 -10.66 -1.31
N GLN A 223 12.37 -11.26 -2.46
CA GLN A 223 12.96 -10.75 -3.70
C GLN A 223 12.57 -9.28 -3.97
N ALA A 224 11.33 -8.90 -3.67
CA ALA A 224 10.87 -7.51 -3.83
C ALA A 224 11.57 -6.54 -2.87
N SER A 225 11.89 -6.97 -1.64
CA SER A 225 12.57 -6.13 -0.66
C SER A 225 14.06 -5.95 -0.93
N SER A 226 14.66 -6.70 -1.85
CA SER A 226 16.08 -6.52 -2.25
C SER A 226 16.38 -5.15 -2.87
N ALA A 227 15.36 -4.45 -3.35
CA ALA A 227 15.48 -3.08 -3.85
C ALA A 227 15.59 -2.01 -2.74
N ILE A 228 15.33 -2.37 -1.48
CA ILE A 228 15.41 -1.44 -0.35
C ILE A 228 16.87 -1.35 0.11
N PRO A 229 17.48 -0.14 0.14
CA PRO A 229 18.92 0.00 0.32
C PRO A 229 19.44 -0.37 1.72
N VAL A 230 18.59 -0.49 2.72
CA VAL A 230 18.97 -0.81 4.09
C VAL A 230 18.04 -1.88 4.63
N ILE A 231 18.38 -3.13 4.35
CA ILE A 231 17.80 -4.27 5.07
C ILE A 231 18.94 -4.88 5.89
N PRO A 232 18.82 -4.89 7.22
CA PRO A 232 19.82 -5.48 8.09
C PRO A 232 19.85 -6.99 8.00
#